data_daeabafbb1daf7a89f5ff30c7ef515d4
#
_entry.id   daeabafbb1daf7a89f5ff30c7ef515d4
#
_cell.length_a   1.000
_cell.length_b   1.000
_cell.length_c   1.000
_cell.angle_alpha   90.00
_cell.angle_beta   90.00
_cell.angle_gamma   90.00
#
_symmetry.space_group_name_H-M   'P 1'
#
loop_
_entity.id
_entity.type
_entity.pdbx_description
1 polymer ?
#
loop_
_entity_poly.entity_id
_entity_poly.type
_entity_poly.pdbx_seq_one_letter_code
_entity_poly.pdbx_strand_id
1 'polypeptide(L)'
;IKRDVNVIFVAVHKSQYNIEYRTPVPMFFLPDEDATSVNNIKEFKRILAEQNIDVVLNQDAHSLASHELVWKVVQGTSVKYISALHFCPTIRNLIYRHPIDWNMFSFRENCLRLLKGIAYKYPFCLFTMKNVKKHYRRLYEESNRVVLLSERNIPEYAKVGRLKNTKKLCAINNMLSFERKDVDCTKDNKILFCARVSTQKRPERALYVWKEIYKKLPGWSIDVVGDGNLLDRLKRLSDKLNLERVTFHGFKNPIDFYKCSKIFLMTSDYEGWGLTLTEAMQYKCVPVVMSTYSSIFDIVDDGKNGCLILNVDCKTMADKVLWLAENPQKLNDMADEAYKKTQCFAADKIADKWISVFEEVLHQKDILR
;
A
#
# COMPACT_ATOMS: atom_id res chain seq x y z
N ILE A 1 -21.14 7.46 -7.32
CA ILE A 1 -22.26 7.74 -8.25
C ILE A 1 -23.55 8.17 -7.50
N LYS A 2 -23.60 8.08 -6.18
CA LYS A 2 -24.74 8.64 -5.39
C LYS A 2 -24.63 10.15 -5.15
N ARG A 3 -23.66 10.82 -5.74
CA ARG A 3 -23.36 12.24 -5.61
C ARG A 3 -23.18 12.75 -7.04
N ASP A 4 -23.59 13.93 -7.35
CA ASP A 4 -23.63 14.54 -8.70
C ASP A 4 -22.21 14.71 -9.33
N VAL A 5 -21.42 13.64 -9.34
CA VAL A 5 -20.08 13.57 -9.93
C VAL A 5 -20.06 12.53 -11.04
N ASN A 6 -19.86 12.99 -12.27
CA ASN A 6 -19.63 12.11 -13.40
C ASN A 6 -18.16 11.65 -13.42
N VAL A 7 -17.94 10.35 -13.46
CA VAL A 7 -16.60 9.75 -13.46
C VAL A 7 -16.40 8.93 -14.72
N ILE A 8 -15.25 9.10 -15.36
CA ILE A 8 -14.76 8.22 -16.41
C ILE A 8 -13.37 7.69 -16.04
N PHE A 9 -12.99 6.55 -16.59
CA PHE A 9 -11.63 6.06 -16.50
C PHE A 9 -10.90 6.19 -17.83
N VAL A 10 -9.64 6.63 -17.78
CA VAL A 10 -8.74 6.64 -18.93
C VAL A 10 -7.50 5.81 -18.57
N ALA A 11 -7.20 4.79 -19.36
CA ALA A 11 -6.05 3.90 -19.18
C ALA A 11 -5.14 3.94 -20.41
N VAL A 12 -3.82 3.85 -20.19
CA VAL A 12 -2.82 3.89 -21.28
C VAL A 12 -2.89 2.63 -22.14
N HIS A 13 -3.15 1.46 -21.53
CA HIS A 13 -3.26 0.20 -22.27
C HIS A 13 -4.15 -0.80 -21.53
N LYS A 14 -4.69 -1.77 -22.28
CA LYS A 14 -5.38 -2.91 -21.70
C LYS A 14 -4.39 -3.86 -21.03
N SER A 15 -4.78 -4.44 -19.90
CA SER A 15 -4.01 -5.52 -19.29
C SER A 15 -3.84 -6.67 -20.30
N GLN A 16 -2.65 -7.30 -20.33
CA GLN A 16 -2.38 -8.50 -21.14
C GLN A 16 -3.18 -9.72 -20.67
N TYR A 17 -3.76 -9.67 -19.48
CA TYR A 17 -4.69 -10.68 -18.99
C TYR A 17 -6.06 -10.39 -19.57
N ASN A 18 -6.79 -11.40 -20.08
CA ASN A 18 -8.17 -11.31 -20.54
C ASN A 18 -9.12 -11.01 -19.36
N ILE A 19 -8.92 -9.88 -18.74
CA ILE A 19 -9.79 -9.36 -17.67
C ILE A 19 -10.91 -8.59 -18.34
N GLU A 20 -12.13 -9.10 -18.22
CA GLU A 20 -13.31 -8.35 -18.60
C GLU A 20 -13.48 -7.19 -17.60
N TYR A 21 -13.17 -5.97 -18.04
CA TYR A 21 -13.32 -4.77 -17.21
C TYR A 21 -14.80 -4.43 -17.06
N ARG A 22 -15.43 -4.95 -16.02
CA ARG A 22 -16.80 -4.55 -15.64
C ARG A 22 -16.72 -3.36 -14.70
N THR A 23 -16.70 -2.16 -15.26
CA THR A 23 -16.76 -0.93 -14.48
C THR A 23 -18.16 -0.32 -14.56
N PRO A 24 -18.65 0.25 -13.46
CA PRO A 24 -19.96 0.94 -13.47
C PRO A 24 -19.91 2.29 -14.19
N VAL A 25 -18.75 2.70 -14.69
CA VAL A 25 -18.50 3.98 -15.35
C VAL A 25 -17.78 3.75 -16.68
N PRO A 26 -17.92 4.67 -17.66
CA PRO A 26 -17.21 4.57 -18.94
C PRO A 26 -15.72 4.45 -18.77
N MET A 27 -15.09 3.60 -19.59
CA MET A 27 -13.65 3.41 -19.63
C MET A 27 -13.12 3.59 -21.04
N PHE A 28 -12.09 4.40 -21.16
CA PHE A 28 -11.39 4.71 -22.42
C PHE A 28 -9.97 4.16 -22.35
N PHE A 29 -9.49 3.63 -23.48
CA PHE A 29 -8.11 3.17 -23.61
C PHE A 29 -7.38 4.04 -24.63
N LEU A 30 -6.20 4.50 -24.28
CA LEU A 30 -5.35 5.26 -25.19
C LEU A 30 -4.71 4.33 -26.23
N PRO A 31 -4.44 4.83 -27.46
CA PRO A 31 -4.07 3.97 -28.58
C PRO A 31 -2.68 3.34 -28.45
N ASP A 32 -1.71 4.03 -27.86
CA ASP A 32 -0.30 3.60 -27.86
C ASP A 32 0.16 3.12 -26.47
N GLU A 33 1.11 2.18 -26.46
CA GLU A 33 1.76 1.71 -25.22
C GLU A 33 2.68 2.77 -24.59
N ASP A 34 3.34 3.61 -25.42
CA ASP A 34 4.06 4.77 -24.89
C ASP A 34 3.07 5.82 -24.38
N ALA A 35 2.99 5.94 -23.06
CA ALA A 35 2.10 6.88 -22.40
C ALA A 35 2.23 8.30 -22.94
N THR A 36 3.43 8.73 -23.32
CA THR A 36 3.74 10.11 -23.73
C THR A 36 3.66 10.36 -25.23
N SER A 37 3.19 9.38 -26.01
CA SER A 37 3.04 9.49 -27.46
C SER A 37 2.13 10.66 -27.88
N VAL A 38 2.36 11.17 -29.07
CA VAL A 38 1.55 12.26 -29.64
C VAL A 38 0.09 11.82 -29.82
N ASN A 39 -0.14 10.55 -30.21
CA ASN A 39 -1.47 10.01 -30.39
C ASN A 39 -2.23 9.94 -29.05
N ASN A 40 -1.60 9.47 -27.99
CA ASN A 40 -2.19 9.42 -26.66
C ASN A 40 -2.56 10.81 -26.15
N ILE A 41 -1.68 11.80 -26.33
CA ILE A 41 -1.94 13.18 -25.93
C ILE A 41 -3.13 13.74 -26.71
N LYS A 42 -3.21 13.51 -28.04
CA LYS A 42 -4.30 13.97 -28.88
C LYS A 42 -5.62 13.32 -28.48
N GLU A 43 -5.61 12.01 -28.31
CA GLU A 43 -6.80 11.25 -27.93
C GLU A 43 -7.31 11.62 -26.53
N PHE A 44 -6.41 11.79 -25.57
CA PHE A 44 -6.81 12.18 -24.22
C PHE A 44 -7.40 13.60 -24.21
N LYS A 45 -6.85 14.55 -24.98
CA LYS A 45 -7.43 15.89 -25.14
C LYS A 45 -8.83 15.82 -25.76
N ARG A 46 -9.06 14.94 -26.75
CA ARG A 46 -10.37 14.70 -27.35
C ARG A 46 -11.37 14.21 -26.30
N ILE A 47 -10.97 13.20 -25.51
CA ILE A 47 -11.82 12.66 -24.43
C ILE A 47 -12.18 13.73 -23.41
N LEU A 48 -11.22 14.58 -22.97
CA LEU A 48 -11.52 15.65 -22.02
C LEU A 48 -12.56 16.63 -22.57
N ALA A 49 -12.46 17.00 -23.85
CA ALA A 49 -13.38 17.94 -24.47
C ALA A 49 -14.77 17.32 -24.68
N GLU A 50 -14.87 16.11 -25.22
CA GLU A 50 -16.13 15.43 -25.50
C GLU A 50 -16.91 15.05 -24.24
N GLN A 51 -16.20 14.73 -23.16
CA GLN A 51 -16.80 14.35 -21.89
C GLN A 51 -16.97 15.53 -20.92
N ASN A 52 -16.60 16.76 -21.32
CA ASN A 52 -16.68 17.97 -20.51
C ASN A 52 -16.02 17.79 -19.14
N ILE A 53 -14.76 17.35 -19.12
CA ILE A 53 -14.05 17.02 -17.87
C ILE A 53 -13.52 18.29 -17.19
N ASP A 54 -13.87 18.48 -15.92
CA ASP A 54 -13.40 19.59 -15.09
C ASP A 54 -12.13 19.27 -14.33
N VAL A 55 -11.94 18.00 -13.93
CA VAL A 55 -10.83 17.56 -13.09
C VAL A 55 -10.23 16.25 -13.61
N VAL A 56 -8.91 16.20 -13.75
CA VAL A 56 -8.17 14.97 -13.99
C VAL A 56 -7.49 14.55 -12.69
N LEU A 57 -7.84 13.36 -12.20
CA LEU A 57 -7.20 12.71 -11.06
C LEU A 57 -6.21 11.63 -11.56
N ASN A 58 -4.92 11.88 -11.46
CA ASN A 58 -3.88 10.90 -11.79
C ASN A 58 -3.59 9.98 -10.61
N GLN A 59 -4.05 8.74 -10.70
CA GLN A 59 -3.84 7.69 -9.69
C GLN A 59 -2.45 7.02 -9.78
N ASP A 60 -1.73 7.24 -10.87
CA ASP A 60 -0.38 6.72 -11.11
C ASP A 60 0.68 7.84 -11.05
N ALA A 61 0.50 8.81 -10.15
CA ALA A 61 1.34 9.99 -10.07
C ALA A 61 2.82 9.70 -9.70
N HIS A 62 3.14 8.50 -9.21
CA HIS A 62 4.53 8.08 -8.98
C HIS A 62 5.28 7.75 -10.28
N SER A 63 4.58 7.48 -11.38
CA SER A 63 5.13 7.28 -12.72
C SER A 63 5.40 8.63 -13.38
N LEU A 64 6.66 8.82 -13.81
CA LEU A 64 7.05 10.05 -14.53
C LEU A 64 6.29 10.17 -15.85
N ALA A 65 6.12 9.06 -16.58
CA ALA A 65 5.42 9.04 -17.87
C ALA A 65 3.93 9.38 -17.72
N SER A 66 3.26 8.81 -16.71
CA SER A 66 1.87 9.12 -16.40
C SER A 66 1.67 10.60 -16.03
N HIS A 67 2.56 11.13 -15.19
CA HIS A 67 2.53 12.56 -14.85
C HIS A 67 2.76 13.44 -16.09
N GLU A 68 3.74 13.11 -16.92
CA GLU A 68 4.08 13.89 -18.13
C GLU A 68 2.93 13.87 -19.16
N LEU A 69 2.27 12.72 -19.33
CA LEU A 69 1.08 12.62 -20.16
C LEU A 69 0.00 13.58 -19.67
N VAL A 70 -0.41 13.45 -18.41
CA VAL A 70 -1.50 14.26 -17.86
C VAL A 70 -1.15 15.75 -17.92
N TRP A 71 0.08 16.14 -17.57
CA TRP A 71 0.51 17.52 -17.63
C TRP A 71 0.41 18.11 -19.06
N LYS A 72 0.92 17.40 -20.08
CA LYS A 72 0.83 17.83 -21.49
C LYS A 72 -0.62 17.95 -22.00
N VAL A 73 -1.52 17.17 -21.41
CA VAL A 73 -2.94 17.18 -21.78
C VAL A 73 -3.67 18.36 -21.16
N VAL A 74 -3.44 18.65 -19.87
CA VAL A 74 -4.18 19.69 -19.13
C VAL A 74 -3.56 21.09 -19.28
N GLN A 75 -2.27 21.17 -19.63
CA GLN A 75 -1.58 22.44 -19.77
C GLN A 75 -2.26 23.35 -20.81
N GLY A 76 -2.55 24.60 -20.39
CA GLY A 76 -3.25 25.58 -21.24
C GLY A 76 -4.76 25.38 -21.34
N THR A 77 -5.34 24.50 -20.53
CA THR A 77 -6.80 24.31 -20.41
C THR A 77 -7.31 24.81 -19.04
N SER A 78 -8.63 24.87 -18.87
CA SER A 78 -9.27 25.14 -17.57
C SER A 78 -9.35 23.90 -16.66
N VAL A 79 -9.00 22.72 -17.19
CA VAL A 79 -9.07 21.44 -16.47
C VAL A 79 -8.11 21.42 -15.29
N LYS A 80 -8.61 21.11 -14.11
CA LYS A 80 -7.77 21.01 -12.89
C LYS A 80 -7.07 19.68 -12.82
N TYR A 81 -5.84 19.68 -12.30
CA TYR A 81 -4.99 18.50 -12.20
C TYR A 81 -4.70 18.14 -10.74
N ILE A 82 -5.10 16.94 -10.35
CA ILE A 82 -4.82 16.36 -9.03
C ILE A 82 -3.94 15.13 -9.19
N SER A 83 -2.86 15.06 -8.43
CA SER A 83 -1.95 13.90 -8.38
C SER A 83 -2.16 13.12 -7.11
N ALA A 84 -2.45 11.81 -7.19
CA ALA A 84 -2.56 10.92 -6.03
C ALA A 84 -1.38 9.95 -5.96
N LEU A 85 -0.72 9.88 -4.81
CA LEU A 85 0.38 8.96 -4.54
C LEU A 85 -0.08 7.83 -3.63
N HIS A 86 -0.05 6.60 -4.14
CA HIS A 86 -0.42 5.38 -3.40
C HIS A 86 0.75 4.67 -2.71
N PHE A 87 1.93 5.31 -2.69
CA PHE A 87 3.13 4.78 -2.06
C PHE A 87 3.69 5.75 -1.02
N CYS A 88 4.43 5.21 -0.06
CA CYS A 88 5.20 6.02 0.88
C CYS A 88 6.19 6.91 0.11
N PRO A 89 6.23 8.24 0.37
CA PRO A 89 7.14 9.14 -0.34
C PRO A 89 8.62 8.78 -0.21
N THR A 90 8.98 8.08 0.85
CA THR A 90 10.36 7.65 1.13
C THR A 90 10.69 6.26 0.60
N ILE A 91 9.75 5.60 -0.12
CA ILE A 91 9.88 4.20 -0.56
C ILE A 91 11.21 3.91 -1.27
N ARG A 92 11.65 4.79 -2.15
CA ARG A 92 12.92 4.62 -2.87
C ARG A 92 14.13 4.69 -1.95
N ASN A 93 14.07 5.50 -0.89
CA ASN A 93 15.11 5.53 0.14
C ASN A 93 15.16 4.22 0.91
N LEU A 94 14.00 3.62 1.19
CA LEU A 94 13.88 2.36 1.90
C LEU A 94 14.37 1.18 1.06
N ILE A 95 13.98 1.09 -0.22
CA ILE A 95 14.43 0.02 -1.14
C ILE A 95 15.96 -0.08 -1.21
N TYR A 96 16.67 1.05 -1.09
CA TYR A 96 18.13 1.09 -1.17
C TYR A 96 18.83 0.99 0.20
N ARG A 97 18.11 1.13 1.31
CA ARG A 97 18.67 1.09 2.67
C ARG A 97 18.65 -0.28 3.33
N HIS A 98 17.98 -1.28 2.73
CA HIS A 98 17.81 -2.56 3.40
C HIS A 98 19.13 -3.25 3.65
N PRO A 99 19.40 -3.62 4.92
CA PRO A 99 20.49 -4.53 5.23
C PRO A 99 20.28 -5.85 4.48
N ILE A 100 21.37 -6.48 4.13
CA ILE A 100 21.34 -7.81 3.54
C ILE A 100 20.79 -8.75 4.62
N ASP A 101 19.71 -9.45 4.31
CA ASP A 101 19.19 -10.48 5.20
C ASP A 101 20.06 -11.75 5.06
N TRP A 102 21.05 -11.85 5.94
CA TRP A 102 22.00 -12.95 5.98
C TRP A 102 21.35 -14.31 6.23
N ASN A 103 20.16 -14.33 6.84
CA ASN A 103 19.47 -15.56 7.17
C ASN A 103 18.79 -16.23 5.97
N MET A 104 18.41 -15.44 4.95
CA MET A 104 17.67 -15.92 3.78
C MET A 104 18.56 -16.39 2.61
N PHE A 105 19.83 -15.95 2.56
CA PHE A 105 20.74 -16.22 1.46
C PHE A 105 21.98 -16.98 1.93
N SER A 106 22.59 -17.76 1.04
CA SER A 106 23.90 -18.36 1.32
C SER A 106 24.94 -17.26 1.54
N PHE A 107 26.01 -17.56 2.30
CA PHE A 107 27.11 -16.64 2.55
C PHE A 107 27.68 -16.05 1.24
N ARG A 108 27.85 -16.91 0.22
CA ARG A 108 28.34 -16.50 -1.11
C ARG A 108 27.40 -15.50 -1.79
N GLU A 109 26.08 -15.74 -1.75
CA GLU A 109 25.08 -14.82 -2.31
C GLU A 109 25.04 -13.50 -1.56
N ASN A 110 25.19 -13.54 -0.24
CA ASN A 110 25.27 -12.33 0.59
C ASN A 110 26.52 -11.50 0.27
N CYS A 111 27.69 -12.12 0.11
CA CYS A 111 28.92 -11.44 -0.31
C CYS A 111 28.79 -10.82 -1.71
N LEU A 112 28.23 -11.55 -2.68
CA LEU A 112 27.98 -11.03 -4.03
C LEU A 112 27.01 -9.86 -4.02
N ARG A 113 25.99 -9.89 -3.18
CA ARG A 113 25.04 -8.77 -3.01
C ARG A 113 25.69 -7.57 -2.36
N LEU A 114 26.56 -7.79 -1.36
CA LEU A 114 27.32 -6.72 -0.74
C LEU A 114 28.22 -6.02 -1.76
N LEU A 115 28.99 -6.78 -2.55
CA LEU A 115 29.87 -6.26 -3.60
C LEU A 115 29.08 -5.51 -4.67
N LYS A 116 27.97 -6.07 -5.18
CA LYS A 116 27.06 -5.39 -6.11
C LYS A 116 26.41 -4.15 -5.47
N GLY A 117 26.10 -4.23 -4.17
CA GLY A 117 25.57 -3.10 -3.40
C GLY A 117 26.54 -1.92 -3.38
N ILE A 118 27.80 -2.16 -3.12
CA ILE A 118 28.84 -1.13 -3.07
C ILE A 118 29.14 -0.58 -4.47
N ALA A 119 29.32 -1.43 -5.47
CA ALA A 119 29.74 -1.03 -6.82
C ALA A 119 28.63 -0.34 -7.63
N TYR A 120 27.38 -0.78 -7.53
CA TYR A 120 26.27 -0.29 -8.36
C TYR A 120 25.22 0.49 -7.60
N LYS A 121 25.00 0.18 -6.33
CA LYS A 121 23.89 0.74 -5.56
C LYS A 121 24.10 2.21 -5.22
N TYR A 122 25.31 2.60 -4.88
CA TYR A 122 25.59 3.97 -4.42
C TYR A 122 25.46 5.03 -5.53
N PRO A 123 26.10 4.91 -6.69
CA PRO A 123 25.94 5.86 -7.78
C PRO A 123 24.52 5.85 -8.36
N PHE A 124 23.94 4.66 -8.53
CA PHE A 124 22.57 4.49 -9.03
C PHE A 124 21.53 5.06 -8.06
N CYS A 125 21.75 4.88 -6.76
CA CYS A 125 20.91 5.47 -5.72
C CYS A 125 20.92 7.00 -5.75
N LEU A 126 22.10 7.61 -5.87
CA LEU A 126 22.25 9.08 -5.96
C LEU A 126 21.55 9.64 -7.20
N PHE A 127 21.73 9.01 -8.36
CA PHE A 127 21.08 9.39 -9.59
C PHE A 127 19.56 9.26 -9.49
N THR A 128 19.08 8.12 -8.99
CA THR A 128 17.64 7.86 -8.81
C THR A 128 17.03 8.84 -7.83
N MET A 129 17.71 9.14 -6.73
CA MET A 129 17.26 10.12 -5.74
C MET A 129 17.15 11.53 -6.31
N LYS A 130 18.08 11.93 -7.19
CA LYS A 130 18.00 13.22 -7.89
C LYS A 130 16.76 13.30 -8.78
N ASN A 131 16.46 12.23 -9.51
CA ASN A 131 15.29 12.14 -10.37
C ASN A 131 13.97 12.13 -9.57
N VAL A 132 13.93 11.41 -8.45
CA VAL A 132 12.77 11.43 -7.55
C VAL A 132 12.50 12.82 -6.99
N LYS A 133 13.54 13.52 -6.54
CA LYS A 133 13.40 14.91 -6.07
C LYS A 133 12.83 15.82 -7.15
N LYS A 134 13.37 15.73 -8.37
CA LYS A 134 12.89 16.51 -9.51
C LYS A 134 11.43 16.18 -9.82
N HIS A 135 11.08 14.88 -9.83
CA HIS A 135 9.72 14.42 -10.09
C HIS A 135 8.72 14.91 -9.03
N TYR A 136 9.02 14.76 -7.74
CA TYR A 136 8.13 15.23 -6.67
C TYR A 136 7.96 16.75 -6.66
N ARG A 137 9.02 17.48 -6.97
CA ARG A 137 8.93 18.93 -7.13
C ARG A 137 8.02 19.30 -8.32
N ARG A 138 8.20 18.65 -9.49
CA ARG A 138 7.33 18.86 -10.65
C ARG A 138 5.88 18.53 -10.35
N LEU A 139 5.59 17.37 -9.72
CA LEU A 139 4.23 17.04 -9.28
C LEU A 139 3.61 18.16 -8.44
N TYR A 140 4.36 18.69 -7.47
CA TYR A 140 3.89 19.77 -6.63
C TYR A 140 3.67 21.08 -7.36
N GLU A 141 4.57 21.45 -8.27
CA GLU A 141 4.49 22.68 -9.04
C GLU A 141 3.38 22.62 -10.10
N GLU A 142 3.28 21.51 -10.81
CA GLU A 142 2.43 21.30 -11.98
C GLU A 142 1.00 20.82 -11.64
N SER A 143 0.72 20.32 -10.42
CA SER A 143 -0.62 19.94 -9.97
C SER A 143 -1.31 21.06 -9.18
N ASN A 144 -2.64 21.10 -9.21
CA ASN A 144 -3.44 21.93 -8.31
C ASN A 144 -3.42 21.39 -6.88
N ARG A 145 -3.45 20.07 -6.73
CA ARG A 145 -3.29 19.33 -5.46
C ARG A 145 -2.46 18.08 -5.64
N VAL A 146 -1.72 17.72 -4.59
CA VAL A 146 -1.05 16.42 -4.47
C VAL A 146 -1.62 15.74 -3.24
N VAL A 147 -2.28 14.61 -3.45
CA VAL A 147 -2.95 13.83 -2.42
C VAL A 147 -2.04 12.67 -1.99
N LEU A 148 -1.82 12.56 -0.70
CA LEU A 148 -1.04 11.51 -0.04
C LEU A 148 -1.98 10.62 0.78
N LEU A 149 -1.51 9.45 1.20
CA LEU A 149 -2.35 8.51 1.96
C LEU A 149 -2.47 8.83 3.45
N SER A 150 -1.60 9.69 3.98
CA SER A 150 -1.55 10.06 5.39
C SER A 150 -1.02 11.48 5.55
N GLU A 151 -1.54 12.22 6.54
CA GLU A 151 -0.98 13.52 6.94
C GLU A 151 0.51 13.38 7.35
N ARG A 152 0.89 12.23 7.89
CA ARG A 152 2.29 11.90 8.25
C ARG A 152 3.21 11.80 7.04
N ASN A 153 2.68 11.57 5.84
CA ASN A 153 3.45 11.57 4.60
C ASN A 153 3.76 12.98 4.08
N ILE A 154 3.04 14.02 4.53
CA ILE A 154 3.26 15.41 4.06
C ILE A 154 4.68 15.89 4.34
N PRO A 155 5.20 15.83 5.59
CA PRO A 155 6.59 16.23 5.85
C PRO A 155 7.62 15.36 5.12
N GLU A 156 7.34 14.08 4.93
CA GLU A 156 8.21 13.18 4.16
C GLU A 156 8.30 13.59 2.69
N TYR A 157 7.15 13.84 2.07
CA TYR A 157 7.08 14.31 0.69
C TYR A 157 7.79 15.65 0.51
N ALA A 158 7.51 16.61 1.39
CA ALA A 158 8.13 17.94 1.38
C ALA A 158 9.66 17.85 1.50
N LYS A 159 10.17 16.97 2.38
CA LYS A 159 11.60 16.71 2.54
C LYS A 159 12.22 16.11 1.28
N VAL A 160 11.60 15.09 0.67
CA VAL A 160 12.08 14.46 -0.55
C VAL A 160 12.07 15.44 -1.72
N GLY A 161 10.97 16.17 -1.93
CA GLY A 161 10.81 17.16 -2.99
C GLY A 161 11.60 18.46 -2.74
N ARG A 162 12.13 18.67 -1.52
CA ARG A 162 12.73 19.94 -1.08
C ARG A 162 11.78 21.12 -1.30
N LEU A 163 10.54 20.98 -0.88
CA LEU A 163 9.52 21.98 -1.07
C LEU A 163 9.70 23.14 -0.08
N LYS A 164 9.39 24.36 -0.51
CA LYS A 164 9.41 25.56 0.35
C LYS A 164 8.14 25.68 1.22
N ASN A 165 7.04 25.12 0.77
CA ASN A 165 5.77 25.07 1.49
C ASN A 165 4.98 23.81 1.10
N THR A 166 3.91 23.52 1.84
CA THR A 166 3.08 22.32 1.68
C THR A 166 1.63 22.62 1.30
N LYS A 167 1.31 23.85 0.89
CA LYS A 167 -0.07 24.35 0.68
C LYS A 167 -0.89 23.52 -0.29
N LYS A 168 -0.24 22.88 -1.29
CA LYS A 168 -0.90 22.00 -2.26
C LYS A 168 -0.94 20.55 -1.83
N LEU A 169 -0.36 20.18 -0.68
CA LEU A 169 -0.40 18.80 -0.17
C LEU A 169 -1.62 18.63 0.74
N CYS A 170 -2.29 17.50 0.60
CA CYS A 170 -3.33 17.05 1.51
C CYS A 170 -3.28 15.53 1.64
N ALA A 171 -4.04 14.96 2.56
CA ALA A 171 -4.08 13.53 2.77
C ALA A 171 -5.50 12.98 2.68
N ILE A 172 -5.66 11.91 1.92
CA ILE A 172 -6.87 11.11 1.86
C ILE A 172 -6.45 9.65 1.99
N ASN A 173 -6.92 9.01 3.05
CA ASN A 173 -6.64 7.59 3.29
C ASN A 173 -7.28 6.73 2.21
N ASN A 174 -6.72 5.54 1.96
CA ASN A 174 -7.40 4.57 1.12
C ASN A 174 -8.69 4.10 1.80
N MET A 175 -9.73 3.95 1.00
CA MET A 175 -10.98 3.33 1.45
C MET A 175 -10.79 1.82 1.61
N LEU A 176 -11.73 1.20 2.31
CA LEU A 176 -11.84 -0.26 2.36
C LEU A 176 -12.03 -0.83 0.96
N SER A 177 -11.37 -1.95 0.66
CA SER A 177 -11.43 -2.60 -0.66
C SER A 177 -12.83 -3.19 -0.94
N PHE A 178 -13.56 -3.52 0.12
CA PHE A 178 -14.92 -4.05 0.08
C PHE A 178 -15.61 -3.81 1.42
N GLU A 179 -16.92 -3.86 1.44
CA GLU A 179 -17.72 -3.87 2.67
C GLU A 179 -17.89 -5.30 3.16
N ARG A 180 -17.72 -5.50 4.45
CA ARG A 180 -17.98 -6.79 5.10
C ARG A 180 -19.47 -7.12 5.03
N LYS A 181 -19.79 -8.29 4.46
CA LYS A 181 -21.19 -8.74 4.30
C LYS A 181 -21.66 -9.66 5.44
N ASP A 182 -20.73 -10.38 6.07
CA ASP A 182 -21.05 -11.40 7.09
C ASP A 182 -20.47 -10.98 8.44
N VAL A 183 -21.29 -11.03 9.50
CA VAL A 183 -20.93 -10.45 10.80
C VAL A 183 -20.38 -11.48 11.77
N ASP A 184 -20.82 -12.74 11.73
CA ASP A 184 -20.47 -13.74 12.75
C ASP A 184 -19.73 -14.94 12.16
N CYS A 185 -18.42 -14.98 12.44
CA CYS A 185 -17.59 -16.16 12.19
C CYS A 185 -16.91 -16.56 13.48
N THR A 186 -17.08 -17.82 13.87
CA THR A 186 -16.23 -18.44 14.90
C THR A 186 -14.80 -18.44 14.40
N LYS A 187 -13.91 -17.80 15.18
CA LYS A 187 -12.50 -17.73 14.82
C LYS A 187 -11.70 -18.85 15.45
N ASP A 188 -10.89 -19.50 14.62
CA ASP A 188 -9.91 -20.47 15.07
C ASP A 188 -8.70 -19.78 15.72
N ASN A 189 -7.95 -20.53 16.51
CA ASN A 189 -6.65 -20.07 17.02
C ASN A 189 -5.62 -20.07 15.88
N LYS A 190 -5.77 -19.12 14.96
CA LYS A 190 -4.95 -18.97 13.76
C LYS A 190 -4.31 -17.60 13.70
N ILE A 191 -3.06 -17.62 13.28
CA ILE A 191 -2.28 -16.45 12.88
C ILE A 191 -2.28 -16.43 11.36
N LEU A 192 -2.52 -15.29 10.76
CA LEU A 192 -2.56 -15.11 9.31
C LEU A 192 -1.45 -14.16 8.84
N PHE A 193 -0.67 -14.63 7.89
CA PHE A 193 0.11 -13.77 7.00
C PHE A 193 -0.56 -13.80 5.62
N CYS A 194 -0.99 -12.65 5.11
CA CYS A 194 -1.64 -12.55 3.81
C CYS A 194 -1.06 -11.39 3.00
N ALA A 195 -0.21 -11.71 2.03
CA ALA A 195 0.41 -10.74 1.13
C ALA A 195 1.10 -11.45 -0.05
N ARG A 196 1.53 -10.67 -1.07
CA ARG A 196 2.46 -11.17 -2.09
C ARG A 196 3.75 -11.69 -1.41
N VAL A 197 4.17 -12.89 -1.74
CA VAL A 197 5.38 -13.51 -1.17
C VAL A 197 6.62 -12.94 -1.89
N SER A 198 7.05 -11.75 -1.45
CA SER A 198 8.10 -10.94 -2.06
C SER A 198 9.04 -10.33 -1.00
N THR A 199 10.20 -9.84 -1.44
CA THR A 199 11.17 -9.17 -0.57
C THR A 199 10.60 -7.96 0.17
N GLN A 200 9.64 -7.24 -0.41
CA GLN A 200 8.97 -6.12 0.23
C GLN A 200 8.17 -6.56 1.46
N LYS A 201 7.47 -7.69 1.36
CA LYS A 201 6.52 -8.15 2.38
C LYS A 201 7.19 -8.94 3.51
N ARG A 202 8.45 -9.36 3.31
CA ARG A 202 9.26 -10.06 4.32
C ARG A 202 8.55 -11.25 4.97
N PRO A 203 8.01 -12.18 4.17
CA PRO A 203 7.25 -13.32 4.70
C PRO A 203 8.06 -14.21 5.64
N GLU A 204 9.40 -14.25 5.49
CA GLU A 204 10.30 -14.98 6.39
C GLU A 204 10.22 -14.53 7.84
N ARG A 205 9.91 -13.24 8.09
CA ARG A 205 9.74 -12.74 9.46
C ARG A 205 8.54 -13.38 10.16
N ALA A 206 7.47 -13.67 9.44
CA ALA A 206 6.31 -14.37 9.99
C ALA A 206 6.70 -15.79 10.45
N LEU A 207 7.57 -16.50 9.71
CA LEU A 207 8.10 -17.80 10.13
C LEU A 207 9.05 -17.69 11.34
N TYR A 208 9.86 -16.64 11.41
CA TYR A 208 10.70 -16.42 12.60
C TYR A 208 9.87 -16.09 13.83
N VAL A 209 8.82 -15.28 13.69
CA VAL A 209 7.86 -15.03 14.77
C VAL A 209 7.22 -16.34 15.22
N TRP A 210 6.74 -17.17 14.29
CA TRP A 210 6.14 -18.45 14.62
C TRP A 210 7.14 -19.40 15.30
N LYS A 211 8.39 -19.43 14.86
CA LYS A 211 9.46 -20.22 15.48
C LYS A 211 9.64 -19.95 16.99
N GLU A 212 9.48 -18.70 17.41
CA GLU A 212 9.65 -18.32 18.83
C GLU A 212 8.52 -18.83 19.73
N ILE A 213 7.31 -19.07 19.15
CA ILE A 213 6.08 -19.31 19.95
C ILE A 213 5.38 -20.62 19.66
N TYR A 214 5.61 -21.33 18.54
CA TYR A 214 4.80 -22.47 18.14
C TYR A 214 4.77 -23.60 19.19
N LYS A 215 5.87 -23.85 19.92
CA LYS A 215 5.91 -24.84 20.99
C LYS A 215 5.13 -24.41 22.24
N LYS A 216 5.01 -23.11 22.47
CA LYS A 216 4.26 -22.54 23.59
C LYS A 216 2.77 -22.46 23.31
N LEU A 217 2.38 -22.53 22.03
CA LEU A 217 1.00 -22.42 21.55
C LEU A 217 0.55 -23.69 20.80
N PRO A 218 0.42 -24.86 21.48
CA PRO A 218 0.14 -26.13 20.81
C PRO A 218 -1.21 -26.15 20.08
N GLY A 219 -2.19 -25.35 20.53
CA GLY A 219 -3.53 -25.23 19.93
C GLY A 219 -3.62 -24.16 18.82
N TRP A 220 -2.51 -23.53 18.40
CA TRP A 220 -2.48 -22.51 17.37
C TRP A 220 -1.77 -23.00 16.09
N SER A 221 -2.08 -22.36 14.97
CA SER A 221 -1.41 -22.55 13.68
C SER A 221 -1.17 -21.23 12.98
N ILE A 222 -0.32 -21.24 11.95
CA ILE A 222 -0.10 -20.09 11.07
C ILE A 222 -0.45 -20.44 9.63
N ASP A 223 -1.28 -19.62 9.02
CA ASP A 223 -1.62 -19.68 7.60
C ASP A 223 -0.85 -18.61 6.82
N VAL A 224 -0.20 -19.02 5.73
CA VAL A 224 0.51 -18.16 4.79
C VAL A 224 -0.26 -18.14 3.48
N VAL A 225 -0.92 -17.03 3.20
CA VAL A 225 -1.77 -16.82 2.01
C VAL A 225 -1.10 -15.83 1.07
N GLY A 226 -0.93 -16.23 -0.16
CA GLY A 226 -0.31 -15.43 -1.20
C GLY A 226 0.71 -16.21 -2.01
N ASP A 227 1.08 -15.64 -3.14
CA ASP A 227 2.06 -16.19 -4.07
C ASP A 227 3.13 -15.16 -4.41
N GLY A 228 4.22 -15.58 -4.99
CA GLY A 228 5.31 -14.74 -5.42
C GLY A 228 6.66 -15.47 -5.50
N ASN A 229 7.66 -14.74 -5.98
CA ASN A 229 8.98 -15.28 -6.30
C ASN A 229 9.78 -15.85 -5.12
N LEU A 230 9.31 -15.67 -3.91
CA LEU A 230 9.97 -16.22 -2.71
C LEU A 230 9.24 -17.41 -2.08
N LEU A 231 8.10 -17.87 -2.64
CA LEU A 231 7.26 -18.89 -2.02
C LEU A 231 8.03 -20.21 -1.78
N ASP A 232 8.75 -20.73 -2.78
CA ASP A 232 9.51 -21.97 -2.64
C ASP A 232 10.67 -21.84 -1.63
N ARG A 233 11.28 -20.66 -1.57
CA ARG A 233 12.32 -20.38 -0.55
C ARG A 233 11.72 -20.33 0.85
N LEU A 234 10.54 -19.77 0.97
CA LEU A 234 9.83 -19.68 2.24
C LEU A 234 9.45 -21.07 2.77
N LYS A 235 8.95 -21.96 1.89
CA LYS A 235 8.68 -23.37 2.24
C LYS A 235 9.94 -24.07 2.72
N ARG A 236 11.06 -24.00 1.95
CA ARG A 236 12.35 -24.56 2.37
C ARG A 236 12.86 -23.99 3.69
N LEU A 237 12.59 -22.72 3.99
CA LEU A 237 12.93 -22.11 5.27
C LEU A 237 12.11 -22.73 6.40
N SER A 238 10.82 -22.92 6.21
CA SER A 238 9.95 -23.61 7.18
C SER A 238 10.46 -25.00 7.51
N ASP A 239 10.80 -25.79 6.47
CA ASP A 239 11.36 -27.14 6.63
C ASP A 239 12.70 -27.11 7.40
N LYS A 240 13.60 -26.20 7.00
CA LYS A 240 14.91 -26.03 7.68
C LYS A 240 14.78 -25.66 9.15
N LEU A 241 13.75 -24.92 9.49
CA LEU A 241 13.46 -24.50 10.88
C LEU A 241 12.65 -25.56 11.64
N ASN A 242 12.28 -26.68 11.01
CA ASN A 242 11.43 -27.73 11.54
C ASN A 242 10.13 -27.18 12.16
N LEU A 243 9.45 -26.26 11.44
CA LEU A 243 8.23 -25.64 11.94
C LEU A 243 7.02 -26.54 11.72
N GLU A 244 6.24 -26.72 12.76
CA GLU A 244 4.98 -27.44 12.72
C GLU A 244 3.81 -26.48 12.59
N ARG A 245 2.67 -26.98 12.08
CA ARG A 245 1.41 -26.23 11.97
C ARG A 245 1.53 -24.92 11.16
N VAL A 246 2.34 -24.96 10.09
CA VAL A 246 2.46 -23.94 9.07
C VAL A 246 1.77 -24.44 7.80
N THR A 247 0.81 -23.67 7.27
CA THR A 247 0.15 -24.03 6.01
C THR A 247 0.36 -22.95 4.95
N PHE A 248 0.88 -23.34 3.80
CA PHE A 248 1.07 -22.46 2.64
C PHE A 248 -0.06 -22.70 1.63
N HIS A 249 -0.89 -21.69 1.40
CA HIS A 249 -2.10 -21.80 0.57
C HIS A 249 -1.90 -21.33 -0.89
N GLY A 250 -0.76 -20.65 -1.21
CA GLY A 250 -0.59 -20.00 -2.49
C GLY A 250 -1.55 -18.82 -2.64
N PHE A 251 -1.80 -18.43 -3.89
CA PHE A 251 -2.78 -17.37 -4.18
C PHE A 251 -4.20 -17.89 -3.99
N LYS A 252 -4.91 -17.30 -3.03
CA LYS A 252 -6.32 -17.60 -2.70
C LYS A 252 -7.08 -16.32 -2.39
N ASN A 253 -8.40 -16.37 -2.45
CA ASN A 253 -9.24 -15.30 -1.93
C ASN A 253 -9.01 -15.17 -0.41
N PRO A 254 -8.58 -14.01 0.10
CA PRO A 254 -8.21 -13.87 1.50
C PRO A 254 -9.40 -13.82 2.47
N ILE A 255 -10.61 -13.61 2.00
CA ILE A 255 -11.80 -13.39 2.84
C ILE A 255 -12.03 -14.54 3.81
N ASP A 256 -11.95 -15.81 3.34
CA ASP A 256 -12.19 -16.97 4.20
C ASP A 256 -11.13 -17.10 5.30
N PHE A 257 -9.89 -16.69 5.00
CA PHE A 257 -8.81 -16.66 5.98
C PHE A 257 -8.98 -15.52 6.99
N TYR A 258 -9.46 -14.34 6.56
CA TYR A 258 -9.81 -13.27 7.49
C TYR A 258 -10.94 -13.69 8.45
N LYS A 259 -11.93 -14.43 7.94
CA LYS A 259 -13.04 -14.95 8.75
C LYS A 259 -12.55 -15.90 9.86
N CYS A 260 -11.60 -16.78 9.55
CA CYS A 260 -11.14 -17.83 10.45
C CYS A 260 -10.02 -17.39 11.41
N SER A 261 -9.22 -16.38 11.08
CA SER A 261 -8.02 -16.04 11.84
C SER A 261 -8.27 -15.02 12.94
N LYS A 262 -7.60 -15.16 14.08
CA LYS A 262 -7.66 -14.21 15.21
C LYS A 262 -6.63 -13.09 15.10
N ILE A 263 -5.43 -13.41 14.64
CA ILE A 263 -4.29 -12.48 14.59
C ILE A 263 -3.82 -12.34 13.16
N PHE A 264 -3.54 -11.12 12.73
CA PHE A 264 -2.96 -10.80 11.42
C PHE A 264 -1.54 -10.25 11.58
N LEU A 265 -0.56 -10.86 10.89
CA LEU A 265 0.82 -10.38 10.90
C LEU A 265 1.12 -9.54 9.65
N MET A 266 1.68 -8.35 9.86
CA MET A 266 2.26 -7.54 8.80
C MET A 266 3.74 -7.27 9.08
N THR A 267 4.59 -7.86 8.27
CA THR A 267 6.06 -7.86 8.45
C THR A 267 6.79 -7.06 7.38
N SER A 268 6.07 -6.30 6.58
CA SER A 268 6.58 -5.55 5.41
C SER A 268 7.67 -4.56 5.78
N ASP A 269 8.62 -4.38 4.87
CA ASP A 269 9.65 -3.33 5.00
C ASP A 269 9.10 -1.94 4.69
N TYR A 270 8.09 -1.85 3.82
CA TYR A 270 7.42 -0.61 3.44
C TYR A 270 6.06 -0.89 2.80
N GLU A 271 5.12 0.02 2.99
CA GLU A 271 3.80 0.05 2.38
C GLU A 271 3.40 1.48 2.01
N GLY A 272 2.43 1.61 1.11
CA GLY A 272 1.69 2.87 0.97
C GLY A 272 0.64 3.00 2.07
N TRP A 273 -0.21 1.97 2.20
CA TRP A 273 -1.30 1.92 3.16
C TRP A 273 -1.39 0.59 3.91
N GLY A 274 -1.40 -0.53 3.17
CA GLY A 274 -1.61 -1.86 3.74
C GLY A 274 -3.07 -2.29 3.67
N LEU A 275 -3.62 -2.42 2.44
CA LEU A 275 -5.02 -2.80 2.24
C LEU A 275 -5.39 -4.11 2.94
N THR A 276 -4.54 -5.15 2.83
CA THR A 276 -4.78 -6.44 3.50
C THR A 276 -4.88 -6.32 5.02
N LEU A 277 -4.25 -5.30 5.61
CA LEU A 277 -4.37 -5.01 7.04
C LEU A 277 -5.76 -4.50 7.39
N THR A 278 -6.24 -3.47 6.67
CA THR A 278 -7.59 -2.92 6.91
C THR A 278 -8.68 -3.92 6.54
N GLU A 279 -8.45 -4.76 5.55
CA GLU A 279 -9.33 -5.89 5.20
C GLU A 279 -9.42 -6.91 6.35
N ALA A 280 -8.30 -7.35 6.91
CA ALA A 280 -8.27 -8.28 8.04
C ALA A 280 -8.95 -7.68 9.29
N MET A 281 -8.74 -6.40 9.57
CA MET A 281 -9.38 -5.68 10.67
C MET A 281 -10.90 -5.61 10.53
N GLN A 282 -11.44 -5.51 9.30
CA GLN A 282 -12.90 -5.60 9.07
C GLN A 282 -13.49 -6.92 9.57
N TYR A 283 -12.71 -7.99 9.52
CA TYR A 283 -13.10 -9.31 10.04
C TYR A 283 -12.62 -9.55 11.46
N LYS A 284 -12.33 -8.49 12.24
CA LYS A 284 -11.89 -8.61 13.62
C LYS A 284 -10.61 -9.44 13.81
N CYS A 285 -9.71 -9.46 12.83
CA CYS A 285 -8.34 -9.95 13.05
C CYS A 285 -7.57 -8.86 13.80
N VAL A 286 -6.92 -9.21 14.90
CA VAL A 286 -6.07 -8.28 15.63
C VAL A 286 -4.73 -8.12 14.89
N PRO A 287 -4.38 -6.92 14.43
CA PRO A 287 -3.13 -6.69 13.75
C PRO A 287 -1.94 -6.65 14.72
N VAL A 288 -0.89 -7.40 14.41
CA VAL A 288 0.44 -7.24 15.00
C VAL A 288 1.38 -6.88 13.85
N VAL A 289 1.91 -5.66 13.85
CA VAL A 289 2.52 -5.06 12.65
C VAL A 289 3.85 -4.39 12.96
N MET A 290 4.83 -4.53 12.06
CA MET A 290 6.07 -3.78 12.10
C MET A 290 5.84 -2.36 11.59
N SER A 291 6.16 -1.34 12.40
CA SER A 291 5.93 0.07 12.10
C SER A 291 7.01 0.66 11.19
N THR A 292 7.11 0.13 9.98
CA THR A 292 8.15 0.47 8.99
C THR A 292 7.77 1.60 8.05
N TYR A 293 6.54 2.10 8.13
CA TYR A 293 5.99 3.15 7.25
C TYR A 293 4.98 4.03 8.01
N SER A 294 4.86 5.30 7.61
CA SER A 294 4.20 6.33 8.43
C SER A 294 2.69 6.19 8.49
N SER A 295 2.03 5.75 7.40
CA SER A 295 0.57 5.61 7.37
C SER A 295 0.03 4.50 8.29
N ILE A 296 0.90 3.61 8.79
CA ILE A 296 0.51 2.58 9.76
C ILE A 296 -0.08 3.18 11.04
N PHE A 297 0.42 4.34 11.46
CA PHE A 297 -0.05 5.03 12.67
C PHE A 297 -1.43 5.70 12.51
N ASP A 298 -1.97 5.74 11.28
CA ASP A 298 -3.35 6.15 11.04
C ASP A 298 -4.32 4.97 11.17
N ILE A 299 -3.80 3.75 10.99
CA ILE A 299 -4.57 2.50 10.99
C ILE A 299 -4.54 1.83 12.36
N VAL A 300 -3.36 1.73 12.98
CA VAL A 300 -3.18 1.01 14.25
C VAL A 300 -2.81 1.97 15.36
N ASP A 301 -3.67 1.99 16.38
CA ASP A 301 -3.46 2.63 17.67
C ASP A 301 -2.90 1.57 18.62
N ASP A 302 -1.60 1.63 18.98
CA ASP A 302 -0.90 0.59 19.75
C ASP A 302 -1.58 0.30 21.08
N GLY A 303 -1.76 -0.99 21.37
CA GLY A 303 -2.42 -1.48 22.60
C GLY A 303 -3.95 -1.31 22.63
N LYS A 304 -4.55 -0.62 21.64
CA LYS A 304 -5.99 -0.41 21.56
C LYS A 304 -6.64 -1.29 20.49
N ASN A 305 -6.26 -1.16 19.24
CA ASN A 305 -6.84 -1.91 18.12
C ASN A 305 -5.82 -2.82 17.40
N GLY A 306 -4.63 -2.98 17.98
CA GLY A 306 -3.54 -3.79 17.47
C GLY A 306 -2.25 -3.54 18.23
N CYS A 307 -1.17 -4.17 17.78
CA CYS A 307 0.16 -4.01 18.36
C CYS A 307 1.14 -3.48 17.31
N LEU A 308 1.83 -2.38 17.62
CA LEU A 308 2.91 -1.81 16.82
C LEU A 308 4.28 -2.28 17.32
N ILE A 309 5.07 -2.84 16.42
CA ILE A 309 6.46 -3.21 16.70
C ILE A 309 7.36 -2.10 16.15
N LEU A 310 7.84 -1.22 17.03
CA LEU A 310 8.58 -0.02 16.65
C LEU A 310 9.95 -0.32 16.04
N ASN A 311 10.59 -1.37 16.50
CA ASN A 311 11.82 -1.90 15.90
C ASN A 311 11.49 -3.14 15.07
N VAL A 312 12.23 -3.37 13.97
CA VAL A 312 12.04 -4.57 13.14
C VAL A 312 12.62 -5.76 13.91
N ASP A 313 11.87 -6.24 14.91
CA ASP A 313 12.31 -7.31 15.81
C ASP A 313 11.22 -8.42 15.87
N CYS A 314 11.59 -9.59 15.36
CA CYS A 314 10.72 -10.76 15.34
C CYS A 314 10.42 -11.31 16.75
N LYS A 315 11.36 -11.17 17.69
CA LYS A 315 11.17 -11.64 19.06
C LYS A 315 10.12 -10.80 19.78
N THR A 316 10.24 -9.48 19.74
CA THR A 316 9.22 -8.56 20.29
C THR A 316 7.85 -8.80 19.66
N MET A 317 7.82 -9.05 18.34
CA MET A 317 6.57 -9.38 17.65
C MET A 317 5.99 -10.71 18.15
N ALA A 318 6.82 -11.73 18.34
CA ALA A 318 6.43 -13.03 18.88
C ALA A 318 5.88 -12.92 20.32
N ASP A 319 6.54 -12.13 21.17
CA ASP A 319 6.10 -11.89 22.54
C ASP A 319 4.71 -11.21 22.59
N LYS A 320 4.42 -10.28 21.67
CA LYS A 320 3.07 -9.67 21.55
C LYS A 320 2.03 -10.67 21.07
N VAL A 321 2.36 -11.53 20.12
CA VAL A 321 1.46 -12.60 19.65
C VAL A 321 1.17 -13.60 20.78
N LEU A 322 2.19 -14.02 21.51
CA LEU A 322 2.05 -14.93 22.65
C LEU A 322 1.15 -14.30 23.72
N TRP A 323 1.42 -13.06 24.10
CA TRP A 323 0.60 -12.34 25.07
C TRP A 323 -0.88 -12.25 24.65
N LEU A 324 -1.17 -11.96 23.38
CA LEU A 324 -2.56 -11.94 22.86
C LEU A 324 -3.20 -13.32 22.94
N ALA A 325 -2.46 -14.38 22.60
CA ALA A 325 -2.96 -15.75 22.63
C ALA A 325 -3.29 -16.23 24.05
N GLU A 326 -2.52 -15.79 25.04
CA GLU A 326 -2.70 -16.09 26.47
C GLU A 326 -3.75 -15.19 27.15
N ASN A 327 -4.18 -14.09 26.51
CA ASN A 327 -5.15 -13.14 27.04
C ASN A 327 -6.38 -13.00 26.13
N PRO A 328 -7.25 -14.01 26.03
CA PRO A 328 -8.34 -14.05 25.05
C PRO A 328 -9.34 -12.90 25.19
N GLN A 329 -9.59 -12.40 26.40
CA GLN A 329 -10.47 -11.25 26.59
C GLN A 329 -9.87 -10.00 25.94
N LYS A 330 -8.57 -9.74 26.16
CA LYS A 330 -7.87 -8.60 25.53
C LYS A 330 -7.80 -8.72 24.03
N LEU A 331 -7.61 -9.94 23.52
CA LEU A 331 -7.64 -10.23 22.09
C LEU A 331 -9.01 -9.86 21.49
N ASN A 332 -10.11 -10.25 22.15
CA ASN A 332 -11.47 -9.94 21.69
C ASN A 332 -11.76 -8.43 21.76
N ASP A 333 -11.42 -7.77 22.87
CA ASP A 333 -11.61 -6.32 23.03
C ASP A 333 -10.88 -5.56 21.91
N MET A 334 -9.64 -5.96 21.65
CA MET A 334 -8.80 -5.36 20.62
C MET A 334 -9.33 -5.65 19.21
N ALA A 335 -9.91 -6.82 18.98
CA ALA A 335 -10.54 -7.19 17.71
C ALA A 335 -11.77 -6.31 17.41
N ASP A 336 -12.59 -6.01 18.44
CA ASP A 336 -13.72 -5.09 18.30
C ASP A 336 -13.28 -3.66 18.00
N GLU A 337 -12.24 -3.17 18.67
CA GLU A 337 -11.67 -1.87 18.38
C GLU A 337 -11.01 -1.81 16.99
N ALA A 338 -10.39 -2.91 16.52
CA ALA A 338 -9.87 -3.02 15.17
C ALA A 338 -10.98 -2.86 14.12
N TYR A 339 -12.10 -3.55 14.31
CA TYR A 339 -13.27 -3.42 13.44
C TYR A 339 -13.83 -1.98 13.45
N LYS A 340 -14.03 -1.39 14.64
CA LYS A 340 -14.52 0.00 14.77
C LYS A 340 -13.62 1.00 14.03
N LYS A 341 -12.30 0.83 14.13
CA LYS A 341 -11.33 1.70 13.43
C LYS A 341 -11.53 1.69 11.91
N THR A 342 -11.88 0.54 11.33
CA THR A 342 -12.09 0.45 9.88
C THR A 342 -13.24 1.29 9.37
N GLN A 343 -14.22 1.64 10.21
CA GLN A 343 -15.35 2.50 9.84
C GLN A 343 -14.92 3.93 9.50
N CYS A 344 -13.71 4.33 9.91
CA CYS A 344 -13.13 5.61 9.48
C CYS A 344 -12.72 5.61 7.99
N PHE A 345 -12.56 4.42 7.40
CA PHE A 345 -12.13 4.20 6.02
C PHE A 345 -13.27 3.72 5.12
N ALA A 346 -14.52 3.84 5.56
CA ALA A 346 -15.70 3.50 4.77
C ALA A 346 -15.76 4.34 3.49
N ALA A 347 -16.26 3.75 2.41
CA ALA A 347 -16.22 4.34 1.08
C ALA A 347 -16.91 5.70 1.00
N ASP A 348 -18.02 5.88 1.71
CA ASP A 348 -18.77 7.14 1.78
C ASP A 348 -17.94 8.26 2.41
N LYS A 349 -17.25 7.99 3.54
CA LYS A 349 -16.41 8.96 4.22
C LYS A 349 -15.18 9.38 3.40
N ILE A 350 -14.58 8.41 2.70
CA ILE A 350 -13.43 8.71 1.83
C ILE A 350 -13.88 9.47 0.59
N ALA A 351 -15.05 9.13 0.03
CA ALA A 351 -15.63 9.86 -1.10
C ALA A 351 -15.94 11.33 -0.73
N ASP A 352 -16.44 11.60 0.49
CA ASP A 352 -16.66 12.99 0.96
C ASP A 352 -15.37 13.81 0.96
N LYS A 353 -14.27 13.21 1.42
CA LYS A 353 -12.95 13.89 1.38
C LYS A 353 -12.52 14.20 -0.05
N TRP A 354 -12.72 13.27 -0.99
CA TRP A 354 -12.40 13.51 -2.40
C TRP A 354 -13.25 14.62 -3.00
N ILE A 355 -14.57 14.65 -2.73
CA ILE A 355 -15.45 15.69 -3.20
C ILE A 355 -15.01 17.05 -2.67
N SER A 356 -14.70 17.15 -1.39
CA SER A 356 -14.20 18.40 -0.81
C SER A 356 -12.92 18.89 -1.50
N VAL A 357 -12.01 17.99 -1.88
CA VAL A 357 -10.80 18.36 -2.64
C VAL A 357 -11.15 18.79 -4.06
N PHE A 358 -12.12 18.15 -4.73
CA PHE A 358 -12.56 18.56 -6.06
C PHE A 358 -13.20 19.96 -6.04
N GLU A 359 -14.10 20.22 -5.10
CA GLU A 359 -14.72 21.52 -4.91
C GLU A 359 -13.68 22.61 -4.64
N GLU A 360 -12.71 22.32 -3.75
CA GLU A 360 -11.63 23.25 -3.43
C GLU A 360 -10.81 23.62 -4.68
N VAL A 361 -10.43 22.66 -5.52
CA VAL A 361 -9.60 22.96 -6.71
C VAL A 361 -10.41 23.67 -7.80
N LEU A 362 -11.70 23.40 -7.91
CA LEU A 362 -12.57 24.08 -8.87
C LEU A 362 -12.77 25.56 -8.51
N HIS A 363 -12.81 25.89 -7.23
CA HIS A 363 -12.92 27.28 -6.76
C HIS A 363 -11.59 28.04 -6.72
N GLN A 364 -10.45 27.35 -6.93
CA GLN A 364 -9.17 28.03 -7.03
C GLN A 364 -9.10 28.86 -8.33
N LYS A 365 -8.85 30.19 -8.20
CA LYS A 365 -8.50 31.03 -9.34
C LYS A 365 -7.27 30.42 -10.01
N ASP A 366 -7.25 30.41 -11.35
CA ASP A 366 -6.14 29.84 -12.12
C ASP A 366 -4.79 30.48 -11.74
N ILE A 367 -4.01 29.74 -10.97
CA ILE A 367 -2.67 30.13 -10.54
C ILE A 367 -1.63 29.82 -11.64
N LEU A 368 -2.07 29.11 -12.70
CA LEU A 368 -1.24 28.64 -13.81
C LEU A 368 -1.54 29.47 -15.09
N ARG A 369 -1.22 30.77 -15.05
CA ARG A 369 -0.98 31.56 -16.28
C ARG A 369 0.49 31.86 -16.44
#